data_e45d1d8a00f4eee527189bbd6318a9c5
#
_entry.id   e45d1d8a00f4eee527189bbd6318a9c5
#
_cell.length_a   1.000
_cell.length_b   1.000
_cell.length_c   1.000
_cell.angle_alpha   90.00
_cell.angle_beta   90.00
_cell.angle_gamma   90.00
#
_symmetry.space_group_name_H-M   'P 1'
#
loop_
_entity.id
_entity.type
_entity.pdbx_description
1 polymer ?
#
loop_
_entity_poly.entity_id
_entity_poly.type
_entity_poly.pdbx_seq_one_letter_code
_entity_poly.pdbx_strand_id
1 'polypeptide(L)'
;MTRRDVDSIDDMKRAADTLMEAGAHGALIKGGHGSDKVVTDLLALQSGMHVFEHERLATRNTHGTGCTLASALSGQIAKAMVADAPRDSAGRPGDATLRQATEIALDYVHQAIKSAPDIGAGNGPLNHGIE
;
A
#
# COMPACT_ATOMS: atom_id res chain seq x y z
N MET A 1 -15.43 9.96 7.69
CA MET A 1 -14.74 8.67 7.61
C MET A 1 -15.80 7.57 7.55
N THR A 2 -15.97 6.93 6.42
CA THR A 2 -17.05 5.98 6.19
C THR A 2 -16.79 4.68 6.94
N ARG A 3 -17.64 4.37 7.91
CA ARG A 3 -17.76 3.03 8.53
C ARG A 3 -18.48 2.08 7.55
N ARG A 4 -17.87 1.75 6.43
CA ARG A 4 -18.35 0.69 5.55
C ARG A 4 -17.25 -0.35 5.46
N ASP A 5 -17.61 -1.60 5.60
CA ASP A 5 -16.70 -2.71 5.36
C ASP A 5 -16.29 -2.64 3.88
N VAL A 6 -15.00 -2.78 3.61
CA VAL A 6 -14.42 -2.72 2.27
C VAL A 6 -14.09 -4.16 1.89
N ASP A 7 -15.12 -4.86 1.38
CA ASP A 7 -15.04 -6.30 1.13
C ASP A 7 -14.89 -6.64 -0.36
N SER A 8 -15.05 -5.67 -1.25
CA SER A 8 -14.95 -5.86 -2.69
C SER A 8 -14.11 -4.77 -3.37
N ILE A 9 -13.67 -5.04 -4.60
CA ILE A 9 -12.96 -4.05 -5.43
C ILE A 9 -13.83 -2.80 -5.68
N ASP A 10 -15.15 -2.96 -5.76
CA ASP A 10 -16.06 -1.83 -5.95
C ASP A 10 -16.21 -1.00 -4.66
N ASP A 11 -16.11 -1.62 -3.49
CA ASP A 11 -16.04 -0.91 -2.22
C ASP A 11 -14.72 -0.11 -2.12
N MET A 12 -13.61 -0.72 -2.54
CA MET A 12 -12.31 -0.06 -2.60
C MET A 12 -12.34 1.17 -3.51
N LYS A 13 -12.93 1.05 -4.70
CA LYS A 13 -13.10 2.17 -5.64
C LYS A 13 -13.91 3.30 -5.01
N ARG A 14 -15.06 2.99 -4.40
CA ARG A 14 -15.90 4.00 -3.73
C ARG A 14 -15.18 4.68 -2.57
N ALA A 15 -14.40 3.92 -1.79
CA ALA A 15 -13.58 4.49 -0.73
C ALA A 15 -12.50 5.44 -1.28
N ALA A 16 -11.85 5.03 -2.36
CA ALA A 16 -10.86 5.84 -3.06
C ALA A 16 -11.47 7.13 -3.61
N ASP A 17 -12.61 7.04 -4.30
CA ASP A 17 -13.33 8.21 -4.83
C ASP A 17 -13.67 9.20 -3.71
N THR A 18 -14.18 8.71 -2.58
CA THR A 18 -14.48 9.56 -1.42
C THR A 18 -13.24 10.32 -0.91
N LEU A 19 -12.07 9.69 -0.89
CA LEU A 19 -10.84 10.34 -0.46
C LEU A 19 -10.33 11.35 -1.51
N MET A 20 -10.43 11.00 -2.78
CA MET A 20 -10.04 11.89 -3.88
C MET A 20 -10.95 13.13 -3.94
N GLU A 21 -12.26 12.98 -3.76
CA GLU A 21 -13.24 14.07 -3.66
C GLU A 21 -12.98 14.96 -2.44
N ALA A 22 -12.49 14.39 -1.34
CA ALA A 22 -12.06 15.14 -0.16
C ALA A 22 -10.75 15.90 -0.35
N GLY A 23 -10.12 15.81 -1.54
CA GLY A 23 -8.92 16.56 -1.91
C GLY A 23 -7.61 15.79 -1.75
N ALA A 24 -7.64 14.46 -1.60
CA ALA A 24 -6.42 13.67 -1.63
C ALA A 24 -5.78 13.71 -3.03
N HIS A 25 -4.45 13.84 -3.09
CA HIS A 25 -3.69 13.80 -4.34
C HIS A 25 -3.57 12.36 -4.90
N GLY A 26 -3.57 11.39 -4.02
CA GLY A 26 -3.65 9.97 -4.31
C GLY A 26 -4.18 9.23 -3.07
N ALA A 27 -4.79 8.06 -3.26
CA ALA A 27 -5.32 7.24 -2.19
C ALA A 27 -4.96 5.78 -2.42
N LEU A 28 -4.29 5.16 -1.45
CA LEU A 28 -4.00 3.73 -1.44
C LEU A 28 -4.99 3.03 -0.50
N ILE A 29 -5.87 2.24 -1.09
CA ILE A 29 -6.82 1.40 -0.35
C ILE A 29 -6.23 0.01 -0.22
N LYS A 30 -5.91 -0.35 1.01
CA LYS A 30 -5.28 -1.63 1.30
C LYS A 30 -6.34 -2.71 1.45
N GLY A 31 -6.14 -3.83 0.75
CA GLY A 31 -6.92 -5.05 0.91
C GLY A 31 -6.41 -5.95 2.04
N GLY A 32 -6.74 -7.22 1.95
CA GLY A 32 -6.23 -8.26 2.86
C GLY A 32 -7.16 -8.66 4.00
N HIS A 33 -8.35 -8.08 4.11
CA HIS A 33 -9.34 -8.43 5.14
C HIS A 33 -10.23 -9.64 4.77
N GLY A 34 -10.28 -10.01 3.49
CA GLY A 34 -11.00 -11.19 3.01
C GLY A 34 -10.26 -12.51 3.23
N SER A 35 -10.87 -13.61 2.78
CA SER A 35 -10.32 -14.98 2.83
C SER A 35 -9.73 -15.45 1.50
N ASP A 36 -9.72 -14.60 0.47
CA ASP A 36 -9.26 -14.94 -0.87
C ASP A 36 -7.76 -15.26 -0.89
N LYS A 37 -7.36 -16.11 -1.84
CA LYS A 37 -5.95 -16.49 -2.04
C LYS A 37 -5.08 -15.34 -2.53
N VAL A 38 -5.70 -14.28 -3.05
CA VAL A 38 -5.06 -13.08 -3.55
C VAL A 38 -5.43 -11.90 -2.68
N VAL A 39 -4.45 -11.09 -2.32
CA VAL A 39 -4.62 -9.79 -1.68
C VAL A 39 -4.59 -8.74 -2.78
N THR A 40 -5.62 -7.92 -2.84
CA THR A 40 -5.75 -6.84 -3.83
C THR A 40 -5.61 -5.50 -3.13
N ASP A 41 -4.71 -4.65 -3.59
CA ASP A 41 -4.56 -3.27 -3.16
C ASP A 41 -4.91 -2.33 -4.33
N LEU A 42 -5.56 -1.20 -4.06
CA LEU A 42 -6.02 -0.25 -5.07
C LEU A 42 -5.38 1.13 -4.83
N LEU A 43 -4.64 1.63 -5.81
CA LEU A 43 -4.12 2.99 -5.83
C LEU A 43 -4.95 3.86 -6.77
N ALA A 44 -5.61 4.87 -6.24
CA ALA A 44 -6.29 5.90 -7.01
C ALA A 44 -5.38 7.12 -7.15
N LEU A 45 -5.20 7.59 -8.38
CA LEU A 45 -4.44 8.77 -8.76
C LEU A 45 -5.26 9.65 -9.69
N GLN A 46 -4.77 10.84 -10.04
CA GLN A 46 -5.44 11.72 -10.99
C GLN A 46 -5.53 11.09 -12.40
N SER A 47 -4.56 10.26 -12.78
CA SER A 47 -4.55 9.54 -14.05
C SER A 47 -5.48 8.33 -14.09
N GLY A 48 -6.04 7.90 -12.97
CA GLY A 48 -6.92 6.74 -12.87
C GLY A 48 -6.57 5.80 -11.71
N MET A 49 -7.17 4.61 -11.73
CA MET A 49 -7.00 3.60 -10.69
C MET A 49 -6.07 2.48 -11.15
N HIS A 50 -5.19 2.05 -10.25
CA HIS A 50 -4.23 0.96 -10.45
C HIS A 50 -4.44 -0.11 -9.40
N VAL A 51 -4.50 -1.37 -9.84
CA VAL A 51 -4.70 -2.54 -8.98
C VAL A 51 -3.38 -3.28 -8.86
N PHE A 52 -3.01 -3.65 -7.64
CA PHE A 52 -1.87 -4.51 -7.32
C PHE A 52 -2.39 -5.79 -6.67
N GLU A 53 -1.87 -6.92 -7.08
CA GLU A 53 -2.27 -8.23 -6.58
C GLU A 53 -1.05 -9.00 -6.09
N HIS A 54 -1.17 -9.57 -4.90
CA HIS A 54 -0.14 -10.41 -4.27
C HIS A 54 -0.77 -11.69 -3.74
N GLU A 55 0.00 -12.77 -3.75
CA GLU A 55 -0.42 -14.01 -3.11
C GLU A 55 -0.62 -13.78 -1.61
N ARG A 56 -1.73 -14.29 -1.06
CA ARG A 56 -1.94 -14.29 0.38
C ARG A 56 -1.01 -15.30 1.05
N LEU A 57 -0.15 -14.81 1.91
CA LEU A 57 0.73 -15.65 2.70
C LEU A 57 -0.03 -16.23 3.90
N ALA A 58 0.05 -17.56 4.07
CA ALA A 58 -0.56 -18.27 5.19
C ALA A 58 0.32 -18.09 6.45
N THR A 59 0.22 -16.91 7.07
CA THR A 59 1.00 -16.56 8.25
C THR A 59 0.20 -15.72 9.22
N ARG A 60 0.51 -15.82 10.52
CA ARG A 60 0.02 -14.92 11.56
C ARG A 60 0.92 -13.69 11.79
N ASN A 61 2.10 -13.66 11.17
CA ASN A 61 3.10 -12.62 11.37
C ASN A 61 2.75 -11.35 10.55
N THR A 62 1.67 -10.69 10.92
CA THR A 62 1.12 -9.52 10.19
C THR A 62 1.08 -8.26 11.03
N HIS A 63 1.64 -8.28 12.25
CA HIS A 63 1.65 -7.10 13.12
C HIS A 63 2.51 -6.00 12.50
N GLY A 64 1.94 -4.81 12.39
CA GLY A 64 2.64 -3.63 11.86
C GLY A 64 2.65 -3.52 10.33
N THR A 65 1.97 -4.39 9.58
CA THR A 65 1.94 -4.35 8.10
C THR A 65 1.54 -2.98 7.54
N GLY A 66 0.49 -2.37 8.09
CA GLY A 66 0.03 -1.04 7.63
C GLY A 66 1.06 0.06 7.88
N CYS A 67 1.64 0.10 9.09
CA CYS A 67 2.69 1.07 9.44
C CYS A 67 3.94 0.88 8.58
N THR A 68 4.33 -0.37 8.33
CA THR A 68 5.47 -0.70 7.47
C THR A 68 5.23 -0.24 6.04
N LEU A 69 4.04 -0.49 5.49
CA LEU A 69 3.68 -0.03 4.15
C LEU A 69 3.72 1.51 4.06
N ALA A 70 3.13 2.21 5.00
CA ALA A 70 3.12 3.66 5.01
C ALA A 70 4.55 4.23 5.09
N SER A 71 5.41 3.65 5.92
CA SER A 71 6.81 4.06 6.06
C SER A 71 7.63 3.77 4.80
N ALA A 72 7.47 2.57 4.22
CA ALA A 72 8.16 2.17 3.00
C ALA A 72 7.74 3.06 1.82
N LEU A 73 6.44 3.31 1.64
CA LEU A 73 5.92 4.18 0.60
C LEU A 73 6.45 5.61 0.74
N SER A 74 6.42 6.18 1.94
CA SER A 74 6.96 7.51 2.21
C SER A 74 8.44 7.58 1.90
N GLY A 75 9.21 6.56 2.27
CA GLY A 75 10.63 6.45 1.96
C GLY A 75 10.92 6.39 0.47
N GLN A 76 10.15 5.62 -0.30
CA GLN A 76 10.31 5.54 -1.76
C GLN A 76 9.95 6.85 -2.46
N ILE A 77 8.88 7.52 -2.03
CA ILE A 77 8.51 8.85 -2.53
C ILE A 77 9.63 9.85 -2.23
N ALA A 78 10.15 9.88 -1.01
CA ALA A 78 11.23 10.79 -0.63
C ALA A 78 12.50 10.54 -1.46
N LYS A 79 12.90 9.29 -1.67
CA LYS A 79 14.04 8.93 -2.54
C LYS A 79 13.84 9.44 -3.97
N ALA A 80 12.66 9.23 -4.55
CA ALA A 80 12.34 9.69 -5.90
C ALA A 80 12.39 11.22 -5.98
N MET A 81 11.88 11.93 -4.98
CA MET A 81 11.87 13.38 -4.93
C MET A 81 13.28 13.97 -4.78
N VAL A 82 14.18 13.30 -4.07
CA VAL A 82 15.60 13.68 -3.98
C VAL A 82 16.33 13.42 -5.30
N ALA A 83 15.94 12.40 -6.05
CA ALA A 83 16.49 12.06 -7.38
C ALA A 83 15.84 12.87 -8.53
N ASP A 84 15.20 14.00 -8.22
CA ASP A 84 14.57 14.89 -9.21
C ASP A 84 13.45 14.26 -10.04
N ALA A 85 12.67 13.35 -9.45
CA ALA A 85 11.51 12.78 -10.10
C ALA A 85 10.52 13.86 -10.57
N PRO A 86 9.80 13.64 -11.67
CA PRO A 86 8.83 14.59 -12.20
C PRO A 86 7.80 15.02 -11.15
N ARG A 87 7.51 16.33 -11.13
CA ARG A 87 6.58 16.96 -10.19
C ARG A 87 5.47 17.70 -10.96
N ASP A 88 4.33 17.81 -10.32
CA ASP A 88 3.28 18.70 -10.81
C ASP A 88 3.61 20.18 -10.52
N SER A 89 2.73 21.09 -10.96
CA SER A 89 2.87 22.53 -10.75
C SER A 89 2.87 22.95 -9.27
N ALA A 90 2.39 22.11 -8.38
CA ALA A 90 2.39 22.32 -6.93
C ALA A 90 3.63 21.68 -6.24
N GLY A 91 4.57 21.13 -7.01
CA GLY A 91 5.77 20.48 -6.50
C GLY A 91 5.55 19.07 -5.94
N ARG A 92 4.37 18.46 -6.16
CA ARG A 92 4.03 17.12 -5.69
C ARG A 92 4.54 16.05 -6.65
N PRO A 93 4.83 14.82 -6.19
CA PRO A 93 5.27 13.74 -7.07
C PRO A 93 4.20 13.42 -8.10
N GLY A 94 4.62 13.20 -9.34
CA GLY A 94 3.73 12.81 -10.44
C GLY A 94 3.20 11.38 -10.26
N ASP A 95 2.12 11.06 -10.96
CA ASP A 95 1.41 9.77 -10.85
C ASP A 95 2.30 8.55 -11.14
N ALA A 96 3.19 8.66 -12.12
CA ALA A 96 4.15 7.58 -12.43
C ALA A 96 5.09 7.29 -11.24
N THR A 97 5.56 8.34 -10.57
CA THR A 97 6.39 8.23 -9.37
C THR A 97 5.62 7.58 -8.22
N LEU A 98 4.37 8.01 -7.99
CA LEU A 98 3.51 7.46 -6.95
C LEU A 98 3.20 5.99 -7.20
N ARG A 99 2.91 5.61 -8.44
CA ARG A 99 2.65 4.22 -8.82
C ARG A 99 3.87 3.34 -8.58
N GLN A 100 5.05 3.76 -9.05
CA GLN A 100 6.29 3.00 -8.87
C GLN A 100 6.68 2.88 -7.38
N ALA A 101 6.57 3.97 -6.62
CA ALA A 101 6.84 3.96 -5.19
C ALA A 101 5.89 3.00 -4.44
N THR A 102 4.62 2.94 -4.84
CA THR A 102 3.63 2.03 -4.26
C THR A 102 3.98 0.57 -4.56
N GLU A 103 4.30 0.24 -5.80
CA GLU A 103 4.71 -1.11 -6.21
C GLU A 103 5.89 -1.60 -5.39
N ILE A 104 6.96 -0.81 -5.30
CA ILE A 104 8.16 -1.15 -4.50
C ILE A 104 7.82 -1.33 -3.02
N ALA A 105 6.96 -0.47 -2.47
CA ALA A 105 6.58 -0.55 -1.06
C ALA A 105 5.72 -1.78 -0.76
N LEU A 106 4.81 -2.16 -1.65
CA LEU A 106 3.99 -3.37 -1.53
C LEU A 106 4.85 -4.64 -1.62
N ASP A 107 5.78 -4.70 -2.58
CA ASP A 107 6.72 -5.81 -2.72
C ASP A 107 7.60 -5.96 -1.48
N TYR A 108 8.12 -4.85 -0.94
CA TYR A 108 8.89 -4.86 0.30
C TYR A 108 8.07 -5.46 1.45
N VAL A 109 6.84 -5.00 1.65
CA VAL A 109 5.96 -5.52 2.72
C VAL A 109 5.67 -7.00 2.52
N HIS A 110 5.39 -7.44 1.30
CA HIS A 110 5.15 -8.84 0.98
C HIS A 110 6.37 -9.73 1.33
N GLN A 111 7.58 -9.29 0.97
CA GLN A 111 8.82 -9.99 1.32
C GLN A 111 9.09 -9.97 2.85
N ALA A 112 8.80 -8.86 3.52
CA ALA A 112 8.94 -8.73 4.97
C ALA A 112 8.00 -9.68 5.74
N ILE A 113 6.78 -9.90 5.21
CA ILE A 113 5.85 -10.90 5.75
C ILE A 113 6.35 -12.32 5.47
N LYS A 114 6.78 -12.58 4.23
CA LYS A 114 7.22 -13.90 3.77
C LYS A 114 8.43 -14.41 4.56
N SER A 115 9.35 -13.51 4.92
CA SER A 115 10.57 -13.82 5.69
C SER A 115 10.45 -13.52 7.18
N ALA A 116 9.24 -13.27 7.67
CA ALA A 116 8.99 -12.91 9.06
C ALA A 116 9.48 -14.01 10.01
N PRO A 117 10.20 -13.66 11.09
CA PRO A 117 10.59 -14.62 12.10
C PRO A 117 9.35 -15.08 12.89
N ASP A 118 9.23 -16.38 13.16
CA ASP A 118 8.11 -16.90 13.94
C ASP A 118 8.39 -16.71 15.44
N ILE A 119 8.19 -15.48 15.92
CA ILE A 119 8.49 -15.07 17.29
C ILE A 119 7.20 -14.76 18.04
N GLY A 120 7.08 -15.34 19.24
CA GLY A 120 5.97 -15.08 20.14
C GLY A 120 4.71 -15.92 19.85
N ALA A 121 3.68 -15.75 20.70
CA ALA A 121 2.45 -16.55 20.66
C ALA A 121 1.27 -15.84 19.96
N GLY A 122 1.42 -14.55 19.63
CA GLY A 122 0.39 -13.73 18.97
C GLY A 122 0.69 -13.49 17.49
N ASN A 123 0.20 -12.35 16.97
CA ASN A 123 0.58 -11.87 15.65
C ASN A 123 2.04 -11.41 15.70
N GLY A 124 2.92 -12.18 15.08
CA GLY A 124 4.35 -11.93 15.08
C GLY A 124 4.76 -10.69 14.25
N PRO A 125 5.99 -10.21 14.45
CA PRO A 125 6.54 -9.07 13.71
C PRO A 125 6.91 -9.45 12.28
N LEU A 126 6.96 -8.44 11.41
CA LEU A 126 7.58 -8.52 10.09
C LEU A 126 9.11 -8.58 10.19
N ASN A 127 9.76 -9.11 9.17
CA ASN A 127 11.21 -8.98 9.03
C ASN A 127 11.56 -7.66 8.33
N HIS A 128 12.02 -6.67 9.08
CA HIS A 128 12.45 -5.38 8.52
C HIS A 128 13.90 -5.39 8.00
N GLY A 129 14.63 -6.47 8.21
CA GLY A 129 16.05 -6.62 7.82
C GLY A 129 16.26 -7.19 6.42
N ILE A 130 15.26 -7.09 5.53
CA ILE A 130 15.39 -7.47 4.12
C ILE A 130 15.94 -6.29 3.32
N GLU A 131 16.79 -6.58 2.32
CA GLU A 131 17.35 -5.62 1.38
C GLU A 131 16.49 -5.51 0.12
#